data_8bcbd479191c0608bc70305ba6f7ef7b
#
_entry.id   8bcbd479191c0608bc70305ba6f7ef7b
#
_cell.length_a   1.000
_cell.length_b   1.000
_cell.length_c   1.000
_cell.angle_alpha   90.00
_cell.angle_beta   90.00
_cell.angle_gamma   90.00
#
_symmetry.space_group_name_H-M   'P 1'
#
loop_
_entity.id
_entity.type
_entity.pdbx_description
1 polymer ?
#
loop_
_entity_poly.entity_id
_entity_poly.type
_entity_poly.pdbx_seq_one_letter_code
_entity_poly.pdbx_strand_id
1 'polypeptide(L)'
;MDDQREHKRVRVNMRIAYRDDDHAYRMGRTCNISRGGMYVETGSKPDVEGYVIASLDVEEFGKVIWVQGRVARKTDSGMAITFTRTDEKGLGNLLSYWCVPF
;
A
#
# COMPACT_ATOMS: atom_id res chain seq x y z
N MET A 1 -5.20 23.75 5.68
CA MET A 1 -4.90 22.95 6.74
C MET A 1 -3.73 22.06 6.44
N ASP A 2 -2.89 21.95 7.33
CA ASP A 2 -1.81 21.18 7.15
C ASP A 2 -2.07 19.75 7.22
N ASP A 3 -1.40 19.01 6.44
CA ASP A 3 -1.40 17.59 6.48
C ASP A 3 -0.66 17.16 7.71
N GLN A 4 -1.33 16.41 8.55
CA GLN A 4 -0.73 15.93 9.78
C GLN A 4 0.16 14.72 9.53
N ARG A 5 0.20 14.19 8.32
CA ARG A 5 1.02 13.01 8.02
C ARG A 5 2.48 13.42 7.89
N GLU A 6 3.35 12.57 8.36
CA GLU A 6 4.78 12.77 8.22
C GLU A 6 5.23 12.59 6.79
N HIS A 7 4.51 11.79 6.01
CA HIS A 7 4.93 11.41 4.67
C HIS A 7 3.89 11.84 3.66
N LYS A 8 4.36 12.41 2.58
CA LYS A 8 3.50 12.83 1.49
C LYS A 8 2.89 11.63 0.80
N ARG A 9 1.61 11.68 0.51
CA ARG A 9 0.93 10.62 -0.22
C ARG A 9 0.94 10.91 -1.70
N VAL A 10 1.09 9.83 -2.48
CA VAL A 10 1.12 9.89 -3.93
C VAL A 10 -0.06 9.10 -4.47
N ARG A 11 -0.77 9.66 -5.43
CA ARG A 11 -1.83 8.96 -6.10
C ARG A 11 -1.26 7.97 -7.08
N VAL A 12 -1.73 6.74 -7.00
CA VAL A 12 -1.29 5.68 -7.90
C VAL A 12 -2.51 4.83 -8.25
N ASN A 13 -2.35 3.94 -9.21
CA ASN A 13 -3.40 2.99 -9.55
C ASN A 13 -2.69 1.69 -9.90
N MET A 14 -2.52 0.85 -8.93
CA MET A 14 -1.63 -0.28 -9.06
C MET A 14 -2.27 -1.51 -8.47
N ARG A 15 -2.15 -2.62 -9.17
CA ARG A 15 -2.66 -3.89 -8.71
C ARG A 15 -1.76 -4.43 -7.62
N ILE A 16 -2.36 -4.98 -6.58
CA ILE A 16 -1.59 -5.63 -5.53
C ILE A 16 -2.15 -7.01 -5.25
N ALA A 17 -1.28 -7.90 -4.79
CA ALA A 17 -1.66 -9.18 -4.23
C ALA A 17 -1.22 -9.14 -2.78
N TYR A 18 -2.09 -9.54 -1.86
CA TYR A 18 -1.72 -9.50 -0.45
C TYR A 18 -2.19 -10.78 0.24
N ARG A 19 -1.57 -11.05 1.37
CA ARG A 19 -1.86 -12.21 2.18
C ARG A 19 -2.06 -11.75 3.62
N ASP A 20 -3.13 -12.20 4.22
CA ASP A 20 -3.43 -11.86 5.61
C ASP A 20 -2.99 -12.99 6.55
N ASP A 21 -3.41 -12.90 7.80
CA ASP A 21 -3.04 -13.88 8.82
C ASP A 21 -3.51 -15.29 8.49
N ASP A 22 -4.55 -15.42 7.70
CA ASP A 22 -5.06 -16.74 7.30
C ASP A 22 -4.28 -17.33 6.14
N HIS A 23 -3.29 -16.62 5.65
CA HIS A 23 -2.45 -17.02 4.52
C HIS A 23 -3.22 -17.19 3.21
N ALA A 24 -4.40 -16.60 3.15
CA ALA A 24 -5.17 -16.60 1.90
C ALA A 24 -4.71 -15.43 1.04
N TYR A 25 -4.43 -15.70 -0.23
CA TYR A 25 -4.07 -14.63 -1.15
C TYR A 25 -5.32 -13.91 -1.63
N ARG A 26 -5.25 -12.61 -1.65
CA ARG A 26 -6.34 -11.75 -2.09
C ARG A 26 -5.79 -10.68 -3.00
N MET A 27 -6.65 -10.13 -3.83
CA MET A 27 -6.25 -9.10 -4.79
C MET A 27 -6.94 -7.80 -4.47
N GLY A 28 -6.26 -6.73 -4.76
CA GLY A 28 -6.81 -5.39 -4.59
C GLY A 28 -6.08 -4.40 -5.47
N ARG A 29 -6.40 -3.13 -5.24
CA ARG A 29 -5.78 -2.06 -6.01
C ARG A 29 -5.44 -0.94 -5.06
N THR A 30 -4.19 -0.48 -5.07
CA THR A 30 -3.83 0.66 -4.24
C THR A 30 -4.06 1.94 -5.02
N CYS A 31 -4.69 2.91 -4.39
CA CYS A 31 -5.01 4.19 -5.02
C CYS A 31 -4.18 5.33 -4.43
N ASN A 32 -3.54 5.14 -3.31
CA ASN A 32 -2.54 6.10 -2.84
C ASN A 32 -1.54 5.40 -1.94
N ILE A 33 -0.33 5.91 -1.90
CA ILE A 33 0.76 5.28 -1.17
C ILE A 33 1.72 6.35 -0.68
N SER A 34 2.34 6.10 0.46
CA SER A 34 3.41 6.93 1.00
C SER A 34 4.45 6.01 1.65
N ARG A 35 5.46 6.58 2.26
CA ARG A 35 6.45 5.77 2.98
C ARG A 35 5.85 5.09 4.21
N GLY A 36 4.77 5.64 4.74
CA GLY A 36 4.19 5.12 5.96
C GLY A 36 2.99 4.22 5.78
N GLY A 37 2.41 4.16 4.58
CA GLY A 37 1.23 3.34 4.38
C GLY A 37 0.59 3.52 3.03
N MET A 38 -0.53 2.82 2.84
CA MET A 38 -1.27 2.90 1.59
C MET A 38 -2.74 2.63 1.85
N TYR A 39 -3.58 3.07 0.92
CA TYR A 39 -4.98 2.71 0.93
C TYR A 39 -5.23 1.71 -0.20
N VAL A 40 -5.94 0.63 0.09
CA VAL A 40 -6.19 -0.43 -0.86
C VAL A 40 -7.69 -0.60 -1.04
N GLU A 41 -8.14 -0.55 -2.28
CA GLU A 41 -9.52 -0.87 -2.62
C GLU A 41 -9.63 -2.37 -2.79
N THR A 42 -10.51 -2.97 -2.02
CA THR A 42 -10.70 -4.41 -2.08
C THR A 42 -12.01 -4.76 -1.39
N GLY A 43 -12.65 -5.81 -1.83
CA GLY A 43 -13.82 -6.33 -1.17
C GLY A 43 -13.51 -7.31 -0.05
N SER A 44 -12.26 -7.73 0.04
CA SER A 44 -11.88 -8.78 0.97
C SER A 44 -10.89 -8.22 1.96
N LYS A 45 -11.33 -7.92 3.16
CA LYS A 45 -10.54 -7.15 4.13
C LYS A 45 -10.31 -7.97 5.39
N PRO A 46 -9.05 -8.07 5.84
CA PRO A 46 -8.76 -8.66 7.15
C PRO A 46 -9.29 -7.75 8.25
N ASP A 47 -9.26 -8.25 9.47
CA ASP A 47 -9.69 -7.45 10.62
C ASP A 47 -8.76 -6.28 10.85
N VAL A 48 -9.26 -5.26 11.50
CA VAL A 48 -8.44 -4.14 11.93
C VAL A 48 -7.34 -4.65 12.84
N GLU A 49 -6.14 -4.12 12.69
CA GLU A 49 -4.91 -4.57 13.32
C GLU A 49 -4.41 -5.90 12.77
N GLY A 50 -5.09 -6.47 11.79
CA GLY A 50 -4.62 -7.68 11.13
C GLY A 50 -3.34 -7.41 10.35
N TYR A 51 -2.50 -8.43 10.27
CA TYR A 51 -1.21 -8.31 9.60
C TYR A 51 -1.39 -8.58 8.11
N VAL A 52 -0.67 -7.83 7.29
CA VAL A 52 -0.77 -7.96 5.84
C VAL A 52 0.63 -7.94 5.25
N ILE A 53 0.89 -8.85 4.33
CA ILE A 53 2.09 -8.82 3.49
C ILE A 53 1.61 -8.63 2.07
N ALA A 54 2.09 -7.62 1.39
CA ALA A 54 1.60 -7.29 0.05
C ALA A 54 2.73 -7.17 -0.95
N SER A 55 2.40 -7.48 -2.19
CA SER A 55 3.28 -7.29 -3.34
C SER A 55 2.63 -6.29 -4.27
N LEU A 56 3.34 -5.21 -4.56
CA LEU A 56 2.88 -4.18 -5.46
C LEU A 56 3.50 -4.42 -6.83
N ASP A 57 2.65 -4.55 -7.83
CA ASP A 57 3.10 -4.82 -9.20
C ASP A 57 3.31 -3.50 -9.92
N VAL A 58 4.55 -3.09 -10.04
CA VAL A 58 4.92 -1.83 -10.67
C VAL A 58 5.28 -2.10 -12.12
N GLU A 59 4.28 -2.05 -12.97
CA GLU A 59 4.45 -2.40 -14.39
C GLU A 59 5.48 -1.51 -15.06
N GLU A 60 5.49 -0.22 -14.73
CA GLU A 60 6.40 0.74 -15.33
C GLU A 60 7.87 0.39 -15.09
N PHE A 61 8.14 -0.28 -13.99
CA PHE A 61 9.51 -0.65 -13.65
C PHE A 61 9.80 -2.12 -13.97
N GLY A 62 8.76 -2.88 -14.27
CA GLY A 62 8.92 -4.32 -14.43
C GLY A 62 9.33 -5.00 -13.14
N LYS A 63 8.89 -4.47 -12.00
CA LYS A 63 9.32 -4.95 -10.69
C LYS A 63 8.15 -5.13 -9.75
N VAL A 64 8.39 -5.96 -8.75
CA VAL A 64 7.44 -6.16 -7.66
C VAL A 64 8.09 -5.63 -6.39
N ILE A 65 7.34 -4.83 -5.64
CA ILE A 65 7.81 -4.24 -4.39
C ILE A 65 7.01 -4.85 -3.25
N TRP A 66 7.69 -5.35 -2.22
CA TRP A 66 6.98 -5.94 -1.09
C TRP A 66 6.84 -4.92 0.04
N VAL A 67 5.74 -5.02 0.77
CA VAL A 67 5.50 -4.23 1.97
C VAL A 67 4.81 -5.13 3.00
N GLN A 68 5.00 -4.81 4.26
CA GLN A 68 4.31 -5.47 5.37
C GLN A 68 3.68 -4.41 6.22
N GLY A 69 2.52 -4.71 6.78
CA GLY A 69 1.86 -3.72 7.61
C GLY A 69 0.67 -4.28 8.37
N ARG A 70 -0.09 -3.38 8.94
CA ARG A 70 -1.30 -3.72 9.68
C ARG A 70 -2.44 -2.87 9.17
N VAL A 71 -3.63 -3.44 9.23
CA VAL A 71 -4.85 -2.74 8.81
C VAL A 71 -5.18 -1.71 9.90
N ALA A 72 -5.03 -0.44 9.57
CA ALA A 72 -5.32 0.63 10.51
C ALA A 72 -6.81 0.91 10.62
N ARG A 73 -7.52 0.80 9.52
CA ARG A 73 -8.98 0.95 9.51
C ARG A 73 -9.55 0.36 8.23
N LYS A 74 -10.84 0.07 8.27
CA LYS A 74 -11.57 -0.46 7.12
C LYS A 74 -12.67 0.52 6.73
N THR A 75 -12.97 0.55 5.46
CA THR A 75 -14.10 1.31 4.92
C THR A 75 -14.92 0.37 4.06
N ASP A 76 -16.03 0.86 3.52
CA ASP A 76 -16.86 0.03 2.64
C ASP A 76 -16.11 -0.40 1.41
N SER A 77 -15.22 0.42 0.90
CA SER A 77 -14.54 0.13 -0.37
C SER A 77 -13.14 -0.45 -0.18
N GLY A 78 -12.58 -0.42 1.01
CA GLY A 78 -11.21 -0.89 1.16
C GLY A 78 -10.68 -0.78 2.56
N MET A 79 -9.36 -0.62 2.65
CA MET A 79 -8.68 -0.56 3.94
C MET A 79 -7.45 0.33 3.85
N ALA A 80 -7.13 0.94 4.97
CA ALA A 80 -5.88 1.69 5.12
C ALA A 80 -4.88 0.80 5.83
N ILE A 81 -3.68 0.72 5.29
CA ILE A 81 -2.60 -0.11 5.84
C ILE A 81 -1.47 0.81 6.29
N THR A 82 -1.02 0.60 7.52
CA THR A 82 0.18 1.27 8.04
C THR A 82 1.34 0.31 7.89
N PHE A 83 2.40 0.74 7.24
CA PHE A 83 3.55 -0.13 6.98
C PHE A 83 4.37 -0.34 8.24
N THR A 84 4.81 -1.57 8.44
CA THR A 84 5.75 -1.91 9.52
C THR A 84 7.12 -2.23 8.94
N ARG A 85 7.16 -2.79 7.72
CA ARG A 85 8.42 -3.06 7.02
C ARG A 85 8.18 -2.93 5.53
N THR A 86 9.16 -2.43 4.82
CA THR A 86 9.03 -2.24 3.38
C THR A 86 10.33 -2.58 2.68
N ASP A 87 10.23 -2.79 1.39
CA ASP A 87 11.37 -2.80 0.49
C ASP A 87 11.75 -1.32 0.30
N GLU A 88 12.65 -0.83 1.13
CA GLU A 88 12.97 0.60 1.20
C GLU A 88 13.42 1.16 -0.13
N LYS A 89 14.29 0.44 -0.81
CA LYS A 89 14.82 0.92 -2.07
C LYS A 89 13.73 0.94 -3.14
N GLY A 90 12.96 -0.13 -3.22
CA GLY A 90 11.88 -0.22 -4.20
C GLY A 90 10.80 0.81 -3.96
N LEU A 91 10.39 0.96 -2.69
CA LEU A 91 9.37 1.93 -2.33
C LEU A 91 9.87 3.34 -2.58
N GLY A 92 11.12 3.64 -2.23
CA GLY A 92 11.71 4.95 -2.48
C GLY A 92 11.73 5.29 -3.96
N ASN A 93 12.11 4.33 -4.80
CA ASN A 93 12.12 4.55 -6.25
C ASN A 93 10.72 4.79 -6.79
N LEU A 94 9.74 4.03 -6.30
CA LEU A 94 8.36 4.19 -6.72
C LEU A 94 7.85 5.58 -6.38
N LEU A 95 8.07 6.02 -5.15
CA LEU A 95 7.57 7.31 -4.71
C LEU A 95 8.24 8.45 -5.46
N SER A 96 9.53 8.31 -5.75
CA SER A 96 10.24 9.32 -6.53
C SER A 96 9.69 9.42 -7.96
N TYR A 97 9.38 8.28 -8.54
CA TYR A 97 8.85 8.25 -9.91
C TYR A 97 7.49 8.95 -9.98
N TRP A 98 6.61 8.71 -8.99
CA TRP A 98 5.26 9.25 -9.01
C TRP A 98 5.14 10.64 -8.39
N CYS A 99 6.18 11.10 -7.70
CA CYS A 99 6.19 12.44 -7.11
C CYS A 99 6.94 13.43 -7.99
N VAL A 100 6.69 13.43 -9.27
CA VAL A 100 7.36 14.35 -10.17
C VAL A 100 6.72 15.71 -10.08
N PRO A 101 7.47 16.79 -9.84
CA PRO A 101 6.87 18.11 -9.79
C PRO A 101 6.46 18.55 -11.19
N PHE A 102 5.45 19.34 -11.23
CA PHE A 102 4.93 19.86 -12.49
C PHE A 102 5.23 21.32 -12.66
#